data_3586b19ee21235ad0bdec74545d2dc1e
#
_entry.id   3586b19ee21235ad0bdec74545d2dc1e
#
_cell.length_a   1.000
_cell.length_b   1.000
_cell.length_c   1.000
_cell.angle_alpha   90.00
_cell.angle_beta   90.00
_cell.angle_gamma   90.00
#
_symmetry.space_group_name_H-M   'P 1'
#
loop_
_entity.id
_entity.type
_entity.pdbx_description
1 polymer ?
#
loop_
_entity_poly.entity_id
_entity_poly.type
_entity_poly.pdbx_seq_one_letter_code
_entity_poly.pdbx_strand_id
1 'polypeptide(L)'
;DFYLPSAKSDLLMSHPCHTHLLPNLRRIEGQMRGIAKMVEDEKYCIDILNQIKAVRNSLATVEGKILQTHLKACVRDSLEATDDFDAKVEEVIKVLKR
;
A
#
# COMPACT_ATOMS: atom_id res chain seq x y z
N ASP A 1 8.26 -14.21 -3.89
CA ASP A 1 8.26 -13.40 -4.96
C ASP A 1 7.30 -13.74 -6.05
N PHE A 2 6.39 -14.62 -5.82
CA PHE A 2 5.31 -14.84 -6.73
C PHE A 2 4.01 -14.74 -5.97
N TYR A 3 2.97 -14.46 -6.71
CA TYR A 3 1.66 -14.20 -6.17
C TYR A 3 0.74 -15.38 -6.46
N LEU A 4 0.09 -15.89 -5.41
CA LEU A 4 -0.89 -16.96 -5.56
C LEU A 4 -2.26 -16.41 -5.22
N PRO A 5 -3.10 -16.14 -6.21
CA PRO A 5 -4.43 -15.65 -5.92
C PRO A 5 -5.27 -16.71 -5.23
N SER A 6 -6.13 -16.27 -4.34
CA SER A 6 -7.04 -17.14 -3.63
C SER A 6 -8.41 -17.09 -4.28
N ALA A 7 -8.81 -18.16 -4.91
CA ALA A 7 -10.13 -18.22 -5.53
C ALA A 7 -11.24 -18.13 -4.49
N LYS A 8 -10.99 -18.61 -3.29
CA LYS A 8 -11.98 -18.54 -2.23
C LYS A 8 -12.27 -17.11 -1.82
N SER A 9 -11.24 -16.29 -1.75
CA SER A 9 -11.45 -14.89 -1.44
C SER A 9 -12.29 -14.20 -2.49
N ASP A 10 -12.05 -14.54 -3.75
CA ASP A 10 -12.80 -13.95 -4.85
C ASP A 10 -14.27 -14.28 -4.78
N LEU A 11 -14.61 -15.46 -4.27
CA LEU A 11 -16.00 -15.90 -4.21
C LEU A 11 -16.72 -15.41 -2.97
N LEU A 12 -16.02 -15.24 -1.86
CA LEU A 12 -16.63 -14.98 -0.56
C LEU A 12 -16.63 -13.54 -0.13
N MET A 13 -15.80 -12.70 -0.72
CA MET A 13 -15.65 -11.33 -0.26
C MET A 13 -15.72 -10.37 -1.42
N SER A 14 -16.21 -9.17 -1.13
CA SER A 14 -16.10 -8.08 -2.07
C SER A 14 -14.65 -7.76 -2.34
N HIS A 15 -14.34 -7.49 -3.59
CA HIS A 15 -12.99 -7.10 -3.98
C HIS A 15 -13.04 -5.70 -4.58
N PRO A 16 -12.85 -4.69 -3.73
CA PRO A 16 -12.81 -3.34 -4.28
C PRO A 16 -11.64 -3.21 -5.25
N CYS A 17 -11.84 -2.37 -6.23
CA CYS A 17 -10.84 -2.16 -7.26
C CYS A 17 -9.74 -1.25 -6.76
N HIS A 18 -8.50 -1.65 -6.97
CA HIS A 18 -7.34 -0.86 -6.57
C HIS A 18 -6.54 -0.37 -7.77
N THR A 19 -7.08 -0.50 -8.97
CA THR A 19 -6.33 -0.15 -10.19
C THR A 19 -5.91 1.30 -10.24
N HIS A 20 -6.63 2.16 -9.54
CA HIS A 20 -6.25 3.58 -9.47
C HIS A 20 -4.91 3.80 -8.78
N LEU A 21 -4.40 2.79 -8.08
CA LEU A 21 -3.10 2.88 -7.41
C LEU A 21 -1.95 2.41 -8.29
N LEU A 22 -2.24 1.88 -9.48
CA LEU A 22 -1.18 1.42 -10.37
C LEU A 22 -0.16 2.51 -10.73
N PRO A 23 -0.57 3.75 -11.01
CA PRO A 23 0.43 4.79 -11.28
C PRO A 23 1.40 4.99 -10.11
N ASN A 24 0.89 4.90 -8.88
CA ASN A 24 1.74 5.01 -7.70
C ASN A 24 2.75 3.86 -7.64
N LEU A 25 2.28 2.65 -7.92
CA LEU A 25 3.15 1.48 -7.86
C LEU A 25 4.19 1.51 -8.97
N ARG A 26 3.82 1.99 -10.16
CA ARG A 26 4.77 2.10 -11.25
C ARG A 26 5.84 3.13 -10.97
N ARG A 27 5.47 4.21 -10.30
CA ARG A 27 6.45 5.20 -9.89
C ARG A 27 7.42 4.60 -8.88
N ILE A 28 6.90 3.82 -7.92
CA ILE A 28 7.72 3.13 -6.94
C ILE A 28 8.66 2.14 -7.62
N GLU A 29 8.16 1.43 -8.61
CA GLU A 29 8.99 0.52 -9.39
C GLU A 29 10.17 1.25 -10.02
N GLY A 30 9.90 2.41 -10.60
CA GLY A 30 10.97 3.24 -11.16
C GLY A 30 11.96 3.71 -10.11
N GLN A 31 11.47 4.06 -8.93
CA GLN A 31 12.34 4.46 -7.84
C GLN A 31 13.24 3.30 -7.40
N MET A 32 12.70 2.08 -7.41
CA MET A 32 13.51 0.90 -7.08
C MET A 32 14.63 0.69 -8.08
N ARG A 33 14.34 0.87 -9.35
CA ARG A 33 15.38 0.77 -10.38
C ARG A 33 16.46 1.85 -10.17
N GLY A 34 16.03 3.04 -9.77
CA GLY A 34 16.97 4.11 -9.47
C GLY A 34 17.88 3.76 -8.31
N ILE A 35 17.33 3.12 -7.27
CA ILE A 35 18.14 2.70 -6.12
C ILE A 35 19.16 1.65 -6.55
N ALA A 36 18.74 0.69 -7.39
CA ALA A 36 19.66 -0.32 -7.89
C ALA A 36 20.83 0.33 -8.63
N LYS A 37 20.53 1.35 -9.43
CA LYS A 37 21.59 2.06 -10.14
C LYS A 37 22.52 2.80 -9.19
N MET A 38 21.98 3.39 -8.14
CA MET A 38 22.80 4.06 -7.14
C MET A 38 23.79 3.08 -6.50
N VAL A 39 23.32 1.86 -6.23
CA VAL A 39 24.20 0.82 -5.67
C VAL A 39 25.27 0.43 -6.67
N GLU A 40 24.89 0.25 -7.93
CA GLU A 40 25.85 -0.08 -8.98
C GLU A 40 26.91 1.00 -9.13
N ASP A 41 26.49 2.27 -9.04
CA ASP A 41 27.38 3.42 -9.21
C ASP A 41 28.12 3.76 -7.93
N GLU A 42 27.94 2.99 -6.87
CA GLU A 42 28.64 3.16 -5.60
C GLU A 42 28.42 4.56 -5.01
N LYS A 43 27.17 5.02 -5.06
CA LYS A 43 26.81 6.30 -4.49
C LYS A 43 26.93 6.26 -2.97
N TYR A 44 26.97 7.46 -2.39
CA TYR A 44 27.12 7.61 -0.95
C TYR A 44 26.00 6.87 -0.20
N CYS A 45 26.36 6.13 0.83
CA CYS A 45 25.41 5.26 1.55
C CYS A 45 24.20 6.01 2.08
N ILE A 46 24.41 7.21 2.60
CA ILE A 46 23.31 7.97 3.19
C ILE A 46 22.30 8.37 2.10
N ASP A 47 22.78 8.70 0.92
CA ASP A 47 21.88 9.04 -0.19
C ASP A 47 21.03 7.85 -0.58
N ILE A 48 21.63 6.65 -0.62
CA ILE A 48 20.91 5.43 -0.93
C ILE A 48 19.85 5.15 0.14
N LEU A 49 20.21 5.29 1.41
CA LEU A 49 19.29 5.08 2.51
C LEU A 49 18.12 6.05 2.48
N ASN A 50 18.37 7.29 2.11
CA ASN A 50 17.30 8.27 1.99
C ASN A 50 16.32 7.91 0.88
N GLN A 51 16.82 7.36 -0.23
CA GLN A 51 15.96 6.91 -1.31
C GLN A 51 15.13 5.70 -0.89
N ILE A 52 15.73 4.79 -0.15
CA ILE A 52 15.00 3.64 0.37
C ILE A 52 13.88 4.09 1.31
N LYS A 53 14.16 5.06 2.17
CA LYS A 53 13.14 5.57 3.07
C LYS A 53 11.98 6.19 2.28
N ALA A 54 12.28 6.89 1.21
CA ALA A 54 11.24 7.48 0.37
C ALA A 54 10.34 6.40 -0.23
N VAL A 55 10.93 5.31 -0.70
CA VAL A 55 10.16 4.19 -1.25
C VAL A 55 9.31 3.54 -0.17
N ARG A 56 9.87 3.33 1.01
CA ARG A 56 9.10 2.76 2.12
C ARG A 56 7.90 3.62 2.46
N ASN A 57 8.08 4.94 2.50
CA ASN A 57 6.96 5.84 2.78
C ASN A 57 5.90 5.80 1.69
N SER A 58 6.33 5.70 0.44
CA SER A 58 5.39 5.60 -0.67
C SER A 58 4.60 4.30 -0.62
N LEU A 59 5.27 3.19 -0.28
CA LEU A 59 4.60 1.90 -0.13
C LEU A 59 3.62 1.93 1.03
N ALA A 60 4.00 2.56 2.14
CA ALA A 60 3.10 2.67 3.28
C ALA A 60 1.83 3.44 2.92
N THR A 61 1.95 4.46 2.08
CA THR A 61 0.78 5.21 1.62
C THR A 61 -0.13 4.33 0.78
N VAL A 62 0.42 3.55 -0.15
CA VAL A 62 -0.37 2.64 -0.97
C VAL A 62 -1.03 1.58 -0.08
N GLU A 63 -0.27 1.00 0.84
CA GLU A 63 -0.78 0.00 1.76
C GLU A 63 -1.96 0.55 2.56
N GLY A 64 -1.82 1.76 3.08
CA GLY A 64 -2.90 2.37 3.85
C GLY A 64 -4.15 2.59 3.03
N LYS A 65 -3.98 3.01 1.77
CA LYS A 65 -5.14 3.23 0.89
C LYS A 65 -5.85 1.92 0.56
N ILE A 66 -5.10 0.86 0.34
CA ILE A 66 -5.69 -0.45 0.08
C ILE A 66 -6.44 -0.95 1.30
N LEU A 67 -5.83 -0.85 2.47
CA LEU A 67 -6.48 -1.28 3.70
C LEU A 67 -7.74 -0.48 3.98
N GLN A 68 -7.68 0.83 3.81
CA GLN A 68 -8.83 1.70 4.05
C GLN A 68 -9.99 1.30 3.14
N THR A 69 -9.71 1.12 1.85
CA THR A 69 -10.73 0.74 0.90
C THR A 69 -11.33 -0.62 1.22
N HIS A 70 -10.48 -1.58 1.59
CA HIS A 70 -10.92 -2.92 1.93
C HIS A 70 -11.86 -2.90 3.14
N LEU A 71 -11.44 -2.22 4.20
CA LEU A 71 -12.25 -2.17 5.42
C LEU A 71 -13.58 -1.49 5.19
N LYS A 72 -13.58 -0.37 4.47
CA LYS A 72 -14.83 0.33 4.19
C LYS A 72 -15.78 -0.48 3.35
N ALA A 73 -15.28 -1.19 2.35
CA ALA A 73 -16.12 -1.99 1.48
C ALA A 73 -16.63 -3.24 2.17
N CYS A 74 -15.74 -3.98 2.82
CA CYS A 74 -16.11 -5.27 3.40
C CYS A 74 -16.97 -5.13 4.64
N VAL A 75 -16.65 -4.17 5.49
CA VAL A 75 -17.42 -4.00 6.73
C VAL A 75 -18.75 -3.33 6.43
N ARG A 76 -18.78 -2.41 5.48
CA ARG A 76 -20.03 -1.75 5.09
C ARG A 76 -21.03 -2.77 4.57
N ASP A 77 -20.56 -3.80 3.88
CA ASP A 77 -21.43 -4.86 3.39
C ASP A 77 -22.02 -5.68 4.53
N SER A 78 -21.28 -5.80 5.62
CA SER A 78 -21.69 -6.64 6.76
C SER A 78 -22.42 -5.87 7.81
N LEU A 79 -22.04 -4.62 8.02
CA LEU A 79 -22.57 -3.78 9.09
C LEU A 79 -22.90 -2.41 8.51
N GLU A 80 -23.79 -1.70 9.14
CA GLU A 80 -24.01 -0.33 8.74
C GLU A 80 -22.79 0.48 9.13
N ALA A 81 -22.26 1.21 8.18
CA ALA A 81 -21.11 2.07 8.43
C ALA A 81 -21.54 3.24 9.30
N THR A 82 -20.71 3.57 10.28
CA THR A 82 -20.90 4.71 11.13
C THR A 82 -19.67 5.60 11.06
N ASP A 83 -19.83 6.84 11.54
CA ASP A 83 -18.68 7.74 11.60
C ASP A 83 -17.60 7.19 12.51
N ASP A 84 -18.00 6.51 13.58
CA ASP A 84 -17.08 5.86 14.49
C ASP A 84 -16.22 4.84 13.78
N PHE A 85 -16.82 4.07 12.88
CA PHE A 85 -16.08 3.06 12.15
C PHE A 85 -15.02 3.72 11.27
N ASP A 86 -15.39 4.77 10.55
CA ASP A 86 -14.43 5.47 9.71
C ASP A 86 -13.28 6.06 10.53
N ALA A 87 -13.58 6.60 11.70
CA ALA A 87 -12.54 7.15 12.57
C ALA A 87 -11.57 6.05 13.01
N LYS A 88 -12.08 4.88 13.33
CA LYS A 88 -11.23 3.75 13.74
C LYS A 88 -10.36 3.26 12.61
N VAL A 89 -10.89 3.24 11.39
CA VAL A 89 -10.10 2.87 10.22
C VAL A 89 -8.95 3.85 10.04
N GLU A 90 -9.23 5.14 10.20
CA GLU A 90 -8.18 6.15 10.07
C GLU A 90 -7.09 5.98 11.11
N GLU A 91 -7.46 5.61 12.32
CA GLU A 91 -6.46 5.34 13.35
C GLU A 91 -5.54 4.18 12.98
N VAL A 92 -6.12 3.11 12.45
CA VAL A 92 -5.32 1.95 12.02
C VAL A 92 -4.36 2.35 10.91
N ILE A 93 -4.84 3.13 9.96
CA ILE A 93 -4.00 3.58 8.86
C ILE A 93 -2.82 4.40 9.38
N LYS A 94 -3.07 5.27 10.35
CA LYS A 94 -1.98 6.08 10.92
C LYS A 94 -0.92 5.19 11.56
N VAL A 95 -1.32 4.14 12.25
CA VAL A 95 -0.39 3.22 12.86
C VAL A 95 0.46 2.53 11.81
N LEU A 96 -0.16 2.11 10.69
CA LEU A 96 0.56 1.43 9.62
C LEU A 96 1.57 2.34 8.94
N LYS A 97 1.31 3.63 8.93
CA LYS A 97 2.20 4.58 8.26
C LYS A 97 3.42 4.97 9.09
N ARG A 98 3.47 4.60 10.35
CA ARG A 98 4.59 4.96 11.22
C ARG A 98 5.89 4.27 10.84
#